data_b86a1d22907974788cc3ca2d7900de5c
#
_entry.id   b86a1d22907974788cc3ca2d7900de5c
#
_cell.length_a   1.000
_cell.length_b   1.000
_cell.length_c   1.000
_cell.angle_alpha   90.00
_cell.angle_beta   90.00
_cell.angle_gamma   90.00
#
_symmetry.space_group_name_H-M   'P 1'
#
loop_
_entity.id
_entity.type
_entity.pdbx_description
1 polymer ?
#
loop_
_entity_poly.entity_id
_entity_poly.type
_entity_poly.pdbx_seq_one_letter_code
_entity_poly.pdbx_strand_id
1 'polypeptide(L)'
;MWIQCIAGFVLLCSAKAELVSFPKLGIKIAKGFNITLFADSNIAPDVYSMTLDSEGSVVISSRGYIKRLIDEDGDGIAEKDLLLRQSSSGAMGMLYVDKRTLLTSEGGKFNRYIDQDGDGIFENGPDLIGGFGGGEHGIHGIRKDTKGRIYLIGGNDAKFSNHEDLKQYKKIEGGGIIRYTPELKDPILICHGFRNPYDFDFNSEGQMFTYDSDCEREFLLPWYSPTRLYRVEDRAHHGWRLPGYKRGWKRPDYYFDSVKPLVNVGRGSPTGVMVYRNTAFPKYYHDAV
;
A
#
# COMPACT_ATOMS: atom_id res chain seq x y z
N MET A 1 37.47 -21.57 41.19
CA MET A 1 36.11 -21.02 41.05
C MET A 1 35.68 -21.24 39.61
N TRP A 2 34.91 -22.28 39.34
CA TRP A 2 34.50 -22.70 38.00
C TRP A 2 33.13 -22.06 37.66
N ILE A 3 33.09 -21.24 36.63
CA ILE A 3 31.86 -20.68 36.12
C ILE A 3 31.32 -21.66 35.06
N GLN A 4 30.26 -22.37 35.38
CA GLN A 4 29.50 -23.17 34.42
C GLN A 4 28.60 -22.22 33.61
N CYS A 5 28.92 -22.04 32.32
CA CYS A 5 27.98 -21.47 31.34
C CYS A 5 26.91 -22.49 31.04
N ILE A 6 25.69 -22.28 31.50
CA ILE A 6 24.51 -23.03 31.06
C ILE A 6 24.07 -22.38 29.77
N ALA A 7 24.38 -23.02 28.64
CA ALA A 7 23.81 -22.69 27.36
C ALA A 7 22.35 -23.19 27.31
N GLY A 8 21.40 -22.31 27.55
CA GLY A 8 19.99 -22.59 27.35
C GLY A 8 19.70 -22.78 25.88
N PHE A 9 19.47 -24.00 25.44
CA PHE A 9 18.90 -24.31 24.12
C PHE A 9 17.43 -23.89 24.17
N VAL A 10 17.09 -22.75 23.59
CA VAL A 10 15.71 -22.42 23.27
C VAL A 10 15.32 -23.26 22.04
N LEU A 11 14.67 -24.37 22.27
CA LEU A 11 13.93 -25.10 21.21
C LEU A 11 12.82 -24.18 20.75
N LEU A 12 13.04 -23.45 19.67
CA LEU A 12 11.96 -22.86 18.87
C LEU A 12 11.17 -24.00 18.23
N CYS A 13 10.21 -24.53 18.97
CA CYS A 13 9.20 -25.43 18.42
C CYS A 13 8.37 -24.59 17.47
N SER A 14 8.69 -24.60 16.16
CA SER A 14 7.81 -24.07 15.13
C SER A 14 6.59 -25.01 15.05
N ALA A 15 5.63 -24.81 15.94
CA ALA A 15 4.34 -25.45 15.81
C ALA A 15 3.77 -24.99 14.47
N LYS A 16 3.77 -25.87 13.46
CA LYS A 16 3.04 -25.64 12.21
C LYS A 16 1.59 -25.40 12.61
N ALA A 17 1.08 -24.20 12.37
CA ALA A 17 -0.31 -23.89 12.61
C ALA A 17 -1.18 -24.93 11.88
N GLU A 18 -2.12 -25.55 12.60
CA GLU A 18 -3.11 -26.43 11.99
C GLU A 18 -3.94 -25.61 11.01
N LEU A 19 -4.00 -26.05 9.75
CA LEU A 19 -4.72 -25.34 8.69
C LEU A 19 -6.09 -25.98 8.48
N VAL A 20 -7.12 -25.13 8.44
CA VAL A 20 -8.50 -25.48 8.08
C VAL A 20 -8.73 -25.14 6.62
N SER A 21 -9.29 -26.08 5.86
CA SER A 21 -9.57 -25.91 4.43
C SER A 21 -10.97 -25.34 4.21
N PHE A 22 -11.06 -24.37 3.29
CA PHE A 22 -12.32 -23.79 2.77
C PHE A 22 -12.40 -24.10 1.27
N PRO A 23 -12.84 -25.32 0.88
CA PRO A 23 -12.75 -25.78 -0.51
C PRO A 23 -13.51 -24.93 -1.51
N LYS A 24 -14.64 -24.34 -1.13
CA LYS A 24 -15.44 -23.43 -1.98
C LYS A 24 -14.67 -22.18 -2.38
N LEU A 25 -13.73 -21.73 -1.55
CA LEU A 25 -12.89 -20.55 -1.79
C LEU A 25 -11.49 -20.95 -2.29
N GLY A 26 -11.14 -22.23 -2.30
CA GLY A 26 -9.81 -22.71 -2.66
C GLY A 26 -8.71 -22.29 -1.66
N ILE A 27 -9.07 -22.01 -0.41
CA ILE A 27 -8.18 -21.38 0.59
C ILE A 27 -8.01 -22.31 1.80
N LYS A 28 -6.83 -22.23 2.42
CA LYS A 28 -6.54 -22.80 3.74
C LYS A 28 -6.08 -21.69 4.67
N ILE A 29 -6.65 -21.62 5.87
CA ILE A 29 -6.29 -20.62 6.88
C ILE A 29 -5.96 -21.29 8.20
N ALA A 30 -5.26 -20.59 9.09
CA ALA A 30 -4.93 -21.09 10.40
C ALA A 30 -6.21 -21.37 11.21
N LYS A 31 -6.22 -22.47 11.97
CA LYS A 31 -7.31 -22.81 12.87
C LYS A 31 -7.56 -21.67 13.86
N GLY A 32 -8.82 -21.35 14.08
CA GLY A 32 -9.25 -20.24 14.94
C GLY A 32 -9.65 -18.99 14.16
N PHE A 33 -9.37 -18.94 12.85
CA PHE A 33 -9.90 -17.91 11.95
C PHE A 33 -11.09 -18.44 11.14
N ASN A 34 -11.96 -17.54 10.75
CA ASN A 34 -13.02 -17.77 9.78
C ASN A 34 -12.82 -16.87 8.57
N ILE A 35 -13.36 -17.28 7.42
CA ILE A 35 -13.31 -16.51 6.17
C ILE A 35 -14.64 -16.64 5.44
N THR A 36 -15.17 -15.52 4.98
CA THR A 36 -16.34 -15.43 4.11
C THR A 36 -15.98 -14.69 2.83
N LEU A 37 -16.68 -14.99 1.74
CA LEU A 37 -16.59 -14.22 0.50
C LEU A 37 -17.54 -13.04 0.63
N PHE A 38 -17.00 -11.85 0.84
CA PHE A 38 -17.79 -10.63 1.00
C PHE A 38 -18.47 -10.19 -0.29
N ALA A 39 -17.77 -10.30 -1.43
CA ALA A 39 -18.30 -9.95 -2.75
C ALA A 39 -17.63 -10.79 -3.83
N ASP A 40 -18.37 -11.18 -4.83
CA ASP A 40 -17.85 -11.90 -6.00
C ASP A 40 -17.69 -10.98 -7.22
N SER A 41 -17.27 -11.55 -8.35
CA SER A 41 -17.05 -10.81 -9.60
C SER A 41 -18.31 -10.23 -10.24
N ASN A 42 -19.51 -10.58 -9.78
CA ASN A 42 -20.76 -10.01 -10.31
C ASN A 42 -20.92 -8.56 -9.85
N ILE A 43 -20.57 -8.27 -8.60
CA ILE A 43 -20.67 -6.93 -8.02
C ILE A 43 -19.31 -6.25 -7.82
N ALA A 44 -18.21 -7.00 -7.76
CA ALA A 44 -16.84 -6.51 -7.55
C ALA A 44 -15.86 -7.02 -8.64
N PRO A 45 -16.08 -6.74 -9.95
CA PRO A 45 -15.17 -7.18 -11.00
C PRO A 45 -13.86 -6.38 -11.00
N ASP A 46 -12.72 -7.06 -11.25
CA ASP A 46 -11.41 -6.45 -11.52
C ASP A 46 -10.96 -5.39 -10.51
N VAL A 47 -11.12 -5.62 -9.22
CA VAL A 47 -10.80 -4.62 -8.17
C VAL A 47 -9.33 -4.21 -8.21
N TYR A 48 -9.05 -2.90 -8.38
CA TYR A 48 -7.71 -2.31 -8.35
C TYR A 48 -7.30 -1.85 -6.96
N SER A 49 -8.22 -1.22 -6.24
CA SER A 49 -7.98 -0.77 -4.87
C SER A 49 -9.26 -0.81 -4.04
N MET A 50 -9.07 -0.82 -2.73
CA MET A 50 -10.13 -0.89 -1.74
C MET A 50 -9.83 0.06 -0.59
N THR A 51 -10.86 0.68 -0.04
CA THR A 51 -10.82 1.46 1.20
C THR A 51 -12.11 1.27 1.99
N LEU A 52 -12.16 1.79 3.20
CA LEU A 52 -13.39 1.90 3.97
C LEU A 52 -13.84 3.36 3.99
N ASP A 53 -15.14 3.59 3.92
CA ASP A 53 -15.69 4.91 4.19
C ASP A 53 -15.77 5.21 5.69
N SER A 54 -16.30 6.36 6.07
CA SER A 54 -16.41 6.78 7.48
C SER A 54 -17.39 5.94 8.30
N GLU A 55 -18.23 5.17 7.67
CA GLU A 55 -19.23 4.29 8.29
C GLU A 55 -18.77 2.82 8.33
N GLY A 56 -17.59 2.55 7.75
CA GLY A 56 -16.99 1.21 7.68
C GLY A 56 -17.42 0.38 6.47
N SER A 57 -18.16 0.96 5.52
CA SER A 57 -18.55 0.25 4.30
C SER A 57 -17.36 0.11 3.36
N VAL A 58 -17.30 -1.00 2.65
CA VAL A 58 -16.25 -1.29 1.67
C VAL A 58 -16.48 -0.46 0.41
N VAL A 59 -15.47 0.30 0.02
CA VAL A 59 -15.45 1.05 -1.24
C VAL A 59 -14.33 0.51 -2.12
N ILE A 60 -14.67 0.17 -3.37
CA ILE A 60 -13.76 -0.42 -4.35
C ILE A 60 -13.65 0.44 -5.60
N SER A 61 -12.53 0.32 -6.29
CA SER A 61 -12.29 0.98 -7.57
C SER A 61 -11.75 0.02 -8.60
N SER A 62 -12.17 0.25 -9.83
CA SER A 62 -11.61 -0.34 -11.04
C SER A 62 -11.80 0.58 -12.23
N ARG A 63 -11.35 0.15 -13.40
CA ARG A 63 -11.67 0.85 -14.63
C ARG A 63 -13.18 0.87 -14.83
N GLY A 64 -13.75 2.05 -14.97
CA GLY A 64 -15.18 2.30 -15.15
C GLY A 64 -15.88 2.72 -13.87
N TYR A 65 -15.36 2.46 -12.67
CA TYR A 65 -16.11 2.74 -11.46
C TYR A 65 -15.27 3.01 -10.20
N ILE A 66 -15.86 3.80 -9.30
CA ILE A 66 -15.65 3.77 -7.85
C ILE A 66 -17.02 3.50 -7.25
N LYS A 67 -17.17 2.44 -6.45
CA LYS A 67 -18.45 2.05 -5.89
C LYS A 67 -18.35 1.54 -4.47
N ARG A 68 -19.43 1.73 -3.69
CA ARG A 68 -19.61 1.19 -2.35
C ARG A 68 -20.31 -0.15 -2.47
N LEU A 69 -19.82 -1.14 -1.76
CA LEU A 69 -20.49 -2.42 -1.56
C LEU A 69 -21.38 -2.33 -0.32
N ILE A 70 -22.58 -2.86 -0.41
CA ILE A 70 -23.61 -2.75 0.62
C ILE A 70 -23.96 -4.16 1.08
N ASP A 71 -23.75 -4.41 2.37
CA ASP A 71 -24.20 -5.57 3.14
C ASP A 71 -25.45 -5.09 3.90
N GLU A 72 -26.64 -5.48 3.44
CA GLU A 72 -27.91 -4.91 3.94
C GLU A 72 -28.35 -5.54 5.26
N ASP A 73 -28.02 -6.80 5.48
CA ASP A 73 -28.47 -7.56 6.66
C ASP A 73 -27.35 -7.81 7.69
N GLY A 74 -26.11 -7.43 7.37
CA GLY A 74 -24.96 -7.51 8.27
C GLY A 74 -24.37 -8.92 8.41
N ASP A 75 -24.61 -9.80 7.43
CA ASP A 75 -24.12 -11.17 7.45
C ASP A 75 -22.67 -11.32 6.96
N GLY A 76 -22.07 -10.24 6.48
CA GLY A 76 -20.70 -10.19 5.95
C GLY A 76 -20.63 -10.56 4.47
N ILE A 77 -21.74 -10.45 3.74
CA ILE A 77 -21.83 -10.61 2.28
C ILE A 77 -22.51 -9.36 1.71
N ALA A 78 -21.98 -8.80 0.66
CA ALA A 78 -22.60 -7.66 0.00
C ALA A 78 -23.61 -8.11 -1.07
N GLU A 79 -24.86 -7.66 -0.97
CA GLU A 79 -25.96 -7.95 -1.92
C GLU A 79 -26.02 -6.94 -3.04
N LYS A 80 -25.54 -5.73 -2.80
CA LYS A 80 -25.68 -4.59 -3.73
C LYS A 80 -24.42 -3.76 -3.81
N ASP A 81 -24.39 -2.92 -4.83
CA ASP A 81 -23.43 -1.85 -4.95
C ASP A 81 -24.09 -0.52 -5.29
N LEU A 82 -23.48 0.56 -4.85
CA LEU A 82 -23.82 1.94 -5.21
C LEU A 82 -22.64 2.56 -5.96
N LEU A 83 -22.90 3.01 -7.20
CA LEU A 83 -21.90 3.73 -7.97
C LEU A 83 -21.71 5.13 -7.37
N LEU A 84 -20.53 5.36 -6.80
CA LEU A 84 -20.18 6.67 -6.23
C LEU A 84 -19.62 7.62 -7.29
N ARG A 85 -18.94 7.07 -8.29
CA ARG A 85 -18.36 7.84 -9.39
C ARG A 85 -17.94 6.96 -10.57
N GLN A 86 -18.03 7.49 -11.77
CA GLN A 86 -17.37 6.93 -12.96
C GLN A 86 -15.87 7.23 -12.91
N SER A 87 -15.04 6.23 -13.22
CA SER A 87 -13.57 6.33 -13.21
C SER A 87 -12.99 5.68 -14.46
N SER A 88 -12.49 6.48 -15.40
CA SER A 88 -12.04 5.98 -16.70
C SER A 88 -10.78 5.11 -16.62
N SER A 89 -9.90 5.38 -15.68
CA SER A 89 -8.62 4.65 -15.50
C SER A 89 -8.58 3.74 -14.27
N GLY A 90 -9.54 3.88 -13.36
CA GLY A 90 -9.52 3.26 -12.04
C GLY A 90 -8.55 3.95 -11.08
N ALA A 91 -8.93 4.06 -9.83
CA ALA A 91 -8.06 4.55 -8.77
C ALA A 91 -7.18 3.41 -8.24
N MET A 92 -5.87 3.64 -8.18
CA MET A 92 -4.90 2.70 -7.61
C MET A 92 -4.75 2.86 -6.10
N GLY A 93 -5.20 3.98 -5.56
CA GLY A 93 -5.28 4.25 -4.13
C GLY A 93 -6.45 5.17 -3.84
N MET A 94 -7.07 4.96 -2.70
CA MET A 94 -8.22 5.72 -2.24
C MET A 94 -8.11 6.00 -0.74
N LEU A 95 -8.56 7.19 -0.31
CA LEU A 95 -8.61 7.58 1.09
C LEU A 95 -9.78 8.54 1.34
N TYR A 96 -10.71 8.17 2.22
CA TYR A 96 -11.65 9.12 2.79
C TYR A 96 -10.95 10.02 3.79
N VAL A 97 -10.96 11.33 3.55
CA VAL A 97 -10.47 12.34 4.50
C VAL A 97 -11.52 12.59 5.57
N ASP A 98 -12.77 12.69 5.13
CA ASP A 98 -13.99 12.83 5.93
C ASP A 98 -15.16 12.14 5.19
N LYS A 99 -16.38 12.27 5.73
CA LYS A 99 -17.58 11.62 5.17
C LYS A 99 -17.89 12.01 3.71
N ARG A 100 -17.48 13.21 3.28
CA ARG A 100 -17.83 13.80 1.98
C ARG A 100 -16.63 14.03 1.06
N THR A 101 -15.42 13.65 1.48
CA THR A 101 -14.20 13.93 0.71
C THR A 101 -13.41 12.65 0.48
N LEU A 102 -13.26 12.28 -0.78
CA LEU A 102 -12.48 11.14 -1.24
C LEU A 102 -11.25 11.62 -2.03
N LEU A 103 -10.07 11.20 -1.58
CA LEU A 103 -8.83 11.34 -2.34
C LEU A 103 -8.56 10.09 -3.16
N THR A 104 -8.09 10.26 -4.39
CA THR A 104 -7.72 9.13 -5.26
C THR A 104 -6.42 9.39 -6.01
N SER A 105 -5.65 8.31 -6.24
CA SER A 105 -4.56 8.29 -7.23
C SER A 105 -5.07 7.61 -8.49
N GLU A 106 -5.31 8.39 -9.53
CA GLU A 106 -5.96 7.94 -10.76
C GLU A 106 -5.35 8.57 -11.99
N GLY A 107 -4.92 7.77 -12.97
CA GLY A 107 -4.44 8.26 -14.27
C GLY A 107 -3.25 9.24 -14.17
N GLY A 108 -2.37 9.09 -13.17
CA GLY A 108 -1.26 10.01 -12.91
C GLY A 108 -1.67 11.34 -12.27
N LYS A 109 -2.87 11.40 -11.71
CA LYS A 109 -3.40 12.55 -10.98
C LYS A 109 -3.74 12.17 -9.56
N PHE A 110 -3.47 13.06 -8.65
CA PHE A 110 -3.94 12.98 -7.27
C PHE A 110 -5.19 13.85 -7.17
N ASN A 111 -6.35 13.22 -7.15
CA ASN A 111 -7.64 13.89 -7.24
C ASN A 111 -8.28 14.04 -5.86
N ARG A 112 -9.07 15.10 -5.68
CA ARG A 112 -9.99 15.28 -4.58
C ARG A 112 -11.41 15.35 -5.12
N TYR A 113 -12.25 14.42 -4.70
CA TYR A 113 -13.67 14.40 -5.02
C TYR A 113 -14.48 14.76 -3.80
N ILE A 114 -15.54 15.53 -3.98
CA ILE A 114 -16.40 16.03 -2.92
C ILE A 114 -17.84 15.70 -3.28
N ASP A 115 -18.54 15.07 -2.34
CA ASP A 115 -19.98 14.92 -2.35
C ASP A 115 -20.58 16.25 -1.84
N GLN A 116 -21.03 17.10 -2.76
CA GLN A 116 -21.43 18.49 -2.46
C GLN A 116 -22.79 18.58 -1.81
N ASP A 117 -23.76 17.79 -2.27
CA ASP A 117 -25.15 17.82 -1.78
C ASP A 117 -25.46 16.74 -0.73
N GLY A 118 -24.58 15.76 -0.54
CA GLY A 118 -24.70 14.72 0.48
C GLY A 118 -25.50 13.52 0.04
N ASP A 119 -25.64 13.30 -1.27
CA ASP A 119 -26.36 12.15 -1.83
C ASP A 119 -25.47 10.88 -1.89
N GLY A 120 -24.20 11.00 -1.57
CA GLY A 120 -23.20 9.92 -1.61
C GLY A 120 -22.50 9.77 -2.94
N ILE A 121 -22.81 10.62 -3.93
CA ILE A 121 -22.14 10.63 -5.24
C ILE A 121 -21.08 11.73 -5.25
N PHE A 122 -19.93 11.45 -5.81
CA PHE A 122 -18.82 12.39 -5.82
C PHE A 122 -18.75 13.19 -7.12
N GLU A 123 -18.80 14.50 -7.01
CA GLU A 123 -18.50 15.44 -8.08
C GLU A 123 -16.99 15.71 -8.17
N ASN A 124 -16.60 16.50 -9.17
CA ASN A 124 -15.22 16.95 -9.28
C ASN A 124 -14.91 17.98 -8.19
N GLY A 125 -13.90 17.70 -7.40
CA GLY A 125 -13.34 18.66 -6.47
C GLY A 125 -12.51 19.73 -7.20
N PRO A 126 -12.22 20.86 -6.52
CA PRO A 126 -11.50 21.98 -7.11
C PRO A 126 -10.02 21.70 -7.37
N ASP A 127 -9.43 20.70 -6.72
CA ASP A 127 -7.99 20.50 -6.72
C ASP A 127 -7.59 19.18 -7.36
N LEU A 128 -6.91 19.32 -8.49
CA LEU A 128 -6.17 18.25 -9.14
C LEU A 128 -4.67 18.54 -8.98
N ILE A 129 -3.99 17.74 -8.19
CA ILE A 129 -2.53 17.79 -8.18
C ILE A 129 -2.06 16.85 -9.29
N GLY A 130 -1.74 17.46 -10.43
CA GLY A 130 -1.28 16.74 -11.62
C GLY A 130 0.23 16.63 -11.71
N GLY A 131 0.70 16.07 -12.84
CA GLY A 131 2.12 16.01 -13.16
C GLY A 131 2.81 14.71 -12.72
N PHE A 132 2.08 13.78 -12.13
CA PHE A 132 2.60 12.46 -11.82
C PHE A 132 2.52 11.51 -13.01
N GLY A 133 3.30 10.44 -12.98
CA GLY A 133 3.13 9.32 -13.89
C GLY A 133 1.97 8.43 -13.48
N GLY A 134 1.20 8.00 -14.46
CA GLY A 134 0.16 6.98 -14.31
C GLY A 134 0.65 5.59 -14.73
N GLY A 135 -0.27 4.62 -14.72
CA GLY A 135 -0.01 3.24 -15.11
C GLY A 135 0.53 2.38 -13.98
N GLU A 136 1.00 1.19 -14.32
CA GLU A 136 1.39 0.13 -13.39
C GLU A 136 2.45 0.56 -12.35
N HIS A 137 3.39 1.42 -12.73
CA HIS A 137 4.45 1.94 -11.85
C HIS A 137 4.24 3.42 -11.50
N GLY A 138 3.02 3.92 -11.63
CA GLY A 138 2.66 5.30 -11.35
C GLY A 138 2.49 5.59 -9.85
N ILE A 139 1.58 6.52 -9.55
CA ILE A 139 1.17 6.80 -8.17
C ILE A 139 0.11 5.81 -7.71
N HIS A 140 0.19 5.39 -6.45
CA HIS A 140 -0.60 4.30 -5.89
C HIS A 140 -1.26 4.67 -4.56
N GLY A 141 -0.94 3.95 -3.48
CA GLY A 141 -1.58 4.06 -2.18
C GLY A 141 -1.54 5.46 -1.56
N ILE A 142 -2.61 5.80 -0.86
CA ILE A 142 -2.76 7.05 -0.12
C ILE A 142 -3.08 6.70 1.32
N ARG A 143 -2.37 7.32 2.28
CA ARG A 143 -2.61 7.13 3.71
C ARG A 143 -2.60 8.46 4.46
N LYS A 144 -3.27 8.47 5.61
CA LYS A 144 -3.31 9.62 6.51
C LYS A 144 -2.70 9.20 7.86
N ASP A 145 -1.80 10.02 8.40
CA ASP A 145 -1.28 9.80 9.75
C ASP A 145 -2.18 10.40 10.83
N THR A 146 -1.83 10.17 12.08
CA THR A 146 -2.58 10.66 13.26
C THR A 146 -2.62 12.18 13.38
N LYS A 147 -1.79 12.91 12.63
CA LYS A 147 -1.77 14.38 12.56
C LYS A 147 -2.55 14.91 11.36
N GLY A 148 -3.24 14.05 10.62
CA GLY A 148 -4.02 14.41 9.43
C GLY A 148 -3.19 14.66 8.17
N ARG A 149 -1.87 14.47 8.21
CA ARG A 149 -1.00 14.65 7.04
C ARG A 149 -1.23 13.53 6.05
N ILE A 150 -1.23 13.87 4.76
CA ILE A 150 -1.55 12.95 3.67
C ILE A 150 -0.26 12.47 3.01
N TYR A 151 -0.14 11.18 2.83
CA TYR A 151 1.01 10.54 2.19
C TYR A 151 0.57 9.84 0.92
N LEU A 152 1.40 9.95 -0.13
CA LEU A 152 1.21 9.32 -1.42
C LEU A 152 2.46 8.51 -1.77
N ILE A 153 2.29 7.23 -2.08
CA ILE A 153 3.36 6.35 -2.56
C ILE A 153 3.28 6.19 -4.08
N GLY A 154 4.42 5.96 -4.72
CA GLY A 154 4.45 5.65 -6.14
C GLY A 154 5.70 4.89 -6.56
N GLY A 155 5.59 4.20 -7.68
CA GLY A 155 6.66 3.45 -8.31
C GLY A 155 7.63 4.34 -9.10
N ASN A 156 8.54 3.71 -9.81
CA ASN A 156 9.61 4.42 -10.55
C ASN A 156 9.10 5.29 -11.71
N ASP A 157 7.87 5.06 -12.16
CA ASP A 157 7.25 5.87 -13.21
C ASP A 157 6.28 6.92 -12.65
N ALA A 158 6.20 7.07 -11.32
CA ALA A 158 5.42 8.13 -10.68
C ALA A 158 5.92 9.54 -11.00
N LYS A 159 7.19 9.67 -11.48
CA LYS A 159 7.78 10.93 -11.94
C LYS A 159 7.74 12.05 -10.90
N PHE A 160 7.97 11.74 -9.64
CA PHE A 160 7.98 12.74 -8.56
C PHE A 160 8.93 13.91 -8.82
N SER A 161 10.04 13.68 -9.56
CA SER A 161 10.97 14.73 -9.97
C SER A 161 10.36 15.77 -10.92
N ASN A 162 9.23 15.48 -11.56
CA ASN A 162 8.54 16.41 -12.44
C ASN A 162 7.61 17.38 -11.69
N HIS A 163 7.29 17.07 -10.43
CA HIS A 163 6.43 17.92 -9.61
C HIS A 163 7.17 19.21 -9.23
N GLU A 164 6.56 20.36 -9.48
CA GLU A 164 7.22 21.68 -9.31
C GLU A 164 7.76 21.86 -7.89
N ASP A 165 6.93 21.57 -6.90
CA ASP A 165 7.27 21.75 -5.48
C ASP A 165 8.32 20.74 -4.96
N LEU A 166 8.63 19.71 -5.75
CA LEU A 166 9.66 18.73 -5.42
C LEU A 166 11.00 18.98 -6.14
N LYS A 167 11.10 19.98 -7.00
CA LYS A 167 12.33 20.32 -7.72
C LYS A 167 13.50 20.70 -6.80
N GLN A 168 13.21 21.10 -5.57
CA GLN A 168 14.23 21.32 -4.55
C GLN A 168 15.05 20.05 -4.24
N TYR A 169 14.50 18.87 -4.45
CA TYR A 169 15.20 17.61 -4.31
C TYR A 169 15.97 17.33 -5.61
N LYS A 170 17.27 17.61 -5.61
CA LYS A 170 18.14 17.53 -6.81
C LYS A 170 18.12 16.18 -7.51
N LYS A 171 17.79 15.10 -6.78
CA LYS A 171 17.82 13.74 -7.30
C LYS A 171 16.81 12.86 -6.59
N ILE A 172 15.69 12.59 -7.27
CA ILE A 172 14.75 11.55 -6.86
C ILE A 172 14.97 10.35 -7.78
N GLU A 173 15.43 9.22 -7.24
CA GLU A 173 15.66 7.99 -7.99
C GLU A 173 14.56 6.99 -7.71
N GLY A 174 13.99 6.40 -8.75
CA GLY A 174 12.93 5.40 -8.61
C GLY A 174 11.64 5.95 -8.04
N GLY A 175 10.87 5.05 -7.45
CA GLY A 175 9.66 5.38 -6.68
C GLY A 175 9.98 5.94 -5.31
N GLY A 176 8.95 6.42 -4.62
CA GLY A 176 9.12 7.04 -3.31
C GLY A 176 7.80 7.32 -2.61
N ILE A 177 7.92 8.02 -1.50
CA ILE A 177 6.79 8.51 -0.71
C ILE A 177 6.91 10.02 -0.56
N ILE A 178 5.83 10.74 -0.85
CA ILE A 178 5.70 12.17 -0.59
C ILE A 178 4.60 12.40 0.46
N ARG A 179 4.74 13.46 1.25
CA ARG A 179 3.82 13.86 2.29
C ARG A 179 3.36 15.28 2.07
N TYR A 180 2.07 15.49 2.16
CA TYR A 180 1.40 16.79 2.15
C TYR A 180 0.94 17.18 3.54
N THR A 181 0.64 18.49 3.75
CA THR A 181 -0.17 18.95 4.87
C THR A 181 -1.59 18.38 4.77
N PRO A 182 -2.43 18.48 5.83
CA PRO A 182 -3.85 18.12 5.75
C PRO A 182 -4.60 18.87 4.63
N GLU A 183 -4.16 20.07 4.28
CA GLU A 183 -4.75 20.92 3.23
C GLU A 183 -4.23 20.58 1.83
N LEU A 184 -3.46 19.49 1.68
CA LEU A 184 -2.82 19.05 0.42
C LEU A 184 -1.82 20.05 -0.16
N LYS A 185 -1.09 20.73 0.71
CA LYS A 185 -0.04 21.71 0.35
C LYS A 185 1.34 21.25 0.82
N ASP A 186 2.37 21.98 0.42
CA ASP A 186 3.75 21.86 0.90
C ASP A 186 4.30 20.41 0.85
N PRO A 187 4.35 19.77 -0.33
CA PRO A 187 4.82 18.41 -0.46
C PRO A 187 6.28 18.26 -0.04
N ILE A 188 6.55 17.24 0.75
CA ILE A 188 7.89 16.85 1.19
C ILE A 188 8.19 15.44 0.74
N LEU A 189 9.37 15.23 0.13
CA LEU A 189 9.87 13.89 -0.16
C LEU A 189 10.28 13.23 1.16
N ILE A 190 9.62 12.12 1.51
CA ILE A 190 9.93 11.33 2.70
C ILE A 190 11.07 10.37 2.40
N CYS A 191 10.98 9.62 1.31
CA CYS A 191 12.01 8.66 0.90
C CYS A 191 11.90 8.37 -0.59
N HIS A 192 12.92 7.70 -1.13
CA HIS A 192 12.93 7.26 -2.53
C HIS A 192 13.72 5.96 -2.72
N GLY A 193 13.88 5.53 -3.98
CA GLY A 193 14.67 4.35 -4.30
C GLY A 193 13.88 3.05 -4.25
N PHE A 194 12.58 3.10 -4.50
CA PHE A 194 11.74 1.93 -4.75
C PHE A 194 11.60 1.64 -6.24
N ARG A 195 11.34 0.37 -6.58
CA ARG A 195 10.94 -0.01 -7.93
C ARG A 195 9.46 0.24 -8.15
N ASN A 196 8.63 -0.51 -7.45
CA ASN A 196 7.17 -0.38 -7.55
C ASN A 196 6.47 -0.79 -6.26
N PRO A 197 6.55 0.04 -5.22
CA PRO A 197 5.74 -0.14 -4.03
C PRO A 197 4.30 0.26 -4.36
N TYR A 198 3.33 -0.56 -3.96
CA TYR A 198 1.94 -0.31 -4.27
C TYR A 198 1.18 0.37 -3.12
N ASP A 199 1.39 -0.10 -1.92
CA ASP A 199 0.71 0.41 -0.73
C ASP A 199 1.68 0.47 0.47
N PHE A 200 1.27 1.11 1.54
CA PHE A 200 2.02 1.21 2.79
C PHE A 200 1.06 1.46 3.95
N ASP A 201 1.48 1.18 5.17
CA ASP A 201 0.68 1.51 6.35
C ASP A 201 1.57 1.88 7.54
N PHE A 202 0.96 2.49 8.56
CA PHE A 202 1.62 2.90 9.78
C PHE A 202 1.29 1.95 10.92
N ASN A 203 2.28 1.62 11.76
CA ASN A 203 2.01 0.99 13.04
C ASN A 203 1.58 2.01 14.11
N SER A 204 1.30 1.55 15.31
CA SER A 204 0.88 2.40 16.45
C SER A 204 1.92 3.45 16.85
N GLU A 205 3.20 3.21 16.56
CA GLU A 205 4.31 4.13 16.81
C GLU A 205 4.53 5.14 15.67
N GLY A 206 3.75 5.05 14.59
CA GLY A 206 3.89 5.90 13.41
C GLY A 206 5.02 5.51 12.47
N GLN A 207 5.56 4.30 12.59
CA GLN A 207 6.53 3.74 11.65
C GLN A 207 5.79 3.25 10.40
N MET A 208 6.35 3.50 9.21
CA MET A 208 5.78 3.09 7.94
C MET A 208 6.38 1.76 7.47
N PHE A 209 5.52 0.93 6.87
CA PHE A 209 5.92 -0.33 6.24
C PHE A 209 5.39 -0.40 4.83
N THR A 210 6.18 -0.94 3.90
CA THR A 210 5.78 -1.17 2.51
C THR A 210 6.50 -2.37 1.92
N TYR A 211 5.90 -2.99 0.91
CA TYR A 211 6.59 -3.91 0.02
C TYR A 211 7.13 -3.17 -1.20
N ASP A 212 8.29 -3.59 -1.70
CA ASP A 212 8.75 -3.24 -3.05
C ASP A 212 8.78 -4.50 -3.93
N SER A 213 8.30 -4.39 -5.16
CA SER A 213 8.20 -5.51 -6.10
C SER A 213 9.58 -6.06 -6.48
N ASP A 214 9.60 -7.30 -6.94
CA ASP A 214 10.81 -7.92 -7.46
C ASP A 214 11.26 -7.31 -8.81
N CYS A 215 12.48 -7.63 -9.21
CA CYS A 215 12.99 -7.33 -10.56
C CYS A 215 12.77 -8.54 -11.46
N GLU A 216 11.52 -8.83 -11.82
CA GLU A 216 11.07 -10.06 -12.46
C GLU A 216 11.85 -10.47 -13.72
N ARG A 217 12.36 -9.48 -14.49
CA ARG A 217 13.16 -9.73 -15.71
C ARG A 217 14.59 -10.19 -15.43
N GLU A 218 15.00 -10.14 -14.16
CA GLU A 218 16.33 -10.50 -13.70
C GLU A 218 16.35 -11.79 -12.89
N PHE A 219 15.21 -12.47 -12.84
CA PHE A 219 15.06 -13.74 -12.15
C PHE A 219 16.13 -14.75 -12.63
N LEU A 220 16.73 -15.45 -11.69
CA LEU A 220 17.87 -16.36 -11.85
C LEU A 220 19.23 -15.69 -12.18
N LEU A 221 19.31 -14.38 -12.28
CA LEU A 221 20.60 -13.68 -12.41
C LEU A 221 21.19 -13.38 -11.02
N PRO A 222 22.54 -13.30 -10.90
CA PRO A 222 23.20 -13.09 -9.60
C PRO A 222 22.78 -11.80 -8.88
N TRP A 223 22.29 -10.80 -9.61
CA TRP A 223 21.83 -9.52 -9.08
C TRP A 223 20.31 -9.43 -8.93
N TYR A 224 19.61 -10.55 -9.10
CA TYR A 224 18.15 -10.57 -8.91
C TYR A 224 17.77 -10.01 -7.55
N SER A 225 16.80 -9.10 -7.54
CA SER A 225 16.24 -8.55 -6.34
C SER A 225 14.82 -9.08 -6.13
N PRO A 226 14.58 -9.89 -5.09
CA PRO A 226 13.25 -10.40 -4.77
C PRO A 226 12.31 -9.30 -4.28
N THR A 227 11.05 -9.61 -4.10
CA THR A 227 10.11 -8.79 -3.35
C THR A 227 10.58 -8.63 -1.91
N ARG A 228 10.50 -7.43 -1.38
CA ARG A 228 11.10 -7.03 -0.11
C ARG A 228 10.13 -6.25 0.75
N LEU A 229 10.00 -6.64 2.00
CA LEU A 229 9.32 -5.83 3.01
C LEU A 229 10.32 -4.84 3.62
N TYR A 230 9.95 -3.58 3.67
CA TYR A 230 10.73 -2.51 4.29
C TYR A 230 9.99 -1.88 5.47
N ARG A 231 10.74 -1.54 6.52
CA ARG A 231 10.43 -0.38 7.33
C ARG A 231 10.98 0.83 6.58
N VAL A 232 10.12 1.80 6.32
CA VAL A 232 10.49 3.01 5.57
C VAL A 232 11.32 3.92 6.47
N GLU A 233 12.48 4.34 5.99
CA GLU A 233 13.36 5.28 6.69
C GLU A 233 13.26 6.67 6.05
N ASP A 234 13.10 7.70 6.90
CA ASP A 234 12.99 9.10 6.46
C ASP A 234 14.26 9.55 5.73
N ARG A 235 14.09 10.25 4.61
CA ARG A 235 15.15 10.79 3.74
C ARG A 235 16.13 9.75 3.19
N ALA A 236 15.77 8.46 3.23
CA ALA A 236 16.64 7.38 2.81
C ALA A 236 16.34 6.86 1.40
N HIS A 237 17.31 6.16 0.83
CA HIS A 237 17.20 5.44 -0.44
C HIS A 237 16.99 3.94 -0.19
N HIS A 238 15.96 3.33 -0.80
CA HIS A 238 15.57 1.93 -0.57
C HIS A 238 16.19 0.94 -1.57
N GLY A 239 17.27 1.34 -2.25
CA GLY A 239 18.16 0.44 -2.99
C GLY A 239 17.85 0.25 -4.47
N TRP A 240 16.72 0.64 -5.00
CA TRP A 240 16.44 0.63 -6.42
C TRP A 240 16.65 2.03 -6.99
N ARG A 241 17.47 2.30 -7.92
CA ARG A 241 18.30 1.52 -8.82
C ARG A 241 19.78 1.87 -8.65
N LEU A 242 20.68 1.03 -9.21
CA LEU A 242 22.12 1.31 -9.22
C LEU A 242 22.41 2.55 -10.10
N PRO A 243 23.15 3.55 -9.59
CA PRO A 243 23.47 4.76 -10.33
C PRO A 243 24.21 4.47 -11.63
N GLY A 244 23.90 5.25 -12.68
CA GLY A 244 24.59 5.16 -13.97
C GLY A 244 24.17 4.00 -14.89
N TYR A 245 23.32 3.11 -14.44
CA TYR A 245 22.82 2.00 -15.25
C TYR A 245 21.44 2.31 -15.82
N LYS A 246 21.24 2.00 -17.10
CA LYS A 246 19.94 2.17 -17.77
C LYS A 246 18.90 1.14 -17.32
N ARG A 247 19.33 -0.04 -16.81
CA ARG A 247 18.47 -1.09 -16.30
C ARG A 247 18.25 -0.94 -14.79
N GLY A 248 17.16 -1.47 -14.30
CA GLY A 248 16.73 -1.32 -12.94
C GLY A 248 17.39 -2.25 -11.95
N TRP A 249 18.70 -2.33 -11.93
CA TRP A 249 19.40 -3.14 -10.96
C TRP A 249 19.34 -2.50 -9.56
N LYS A 250 19.06 -3.33 -8.57
CA LYS A 250 19.15 -2.95 -7.16
C LYS A 250 20.61 -2.60 -6.81
N ARG A 251 20.81 -1.66 -5.92
CA ARG A 251 22.11 -1.42 -5.28
C ARG A 251 22.51 -2.67 -4.49
N PRO A 252 23.75 -3.14 -4.61
CA PRO A 252 24.26 -4.23 -3.80
C PRO A 252 24.16 -3.94 -2.30
N ASP A 253 24.07 -4.97 -1.48
CA ASP A 253 23.87 -4.84 -0.03
C ASP A 253 25.03 -4.18 0.73
N TYR A 254 26.19 -4.03 0.09
CA TYR A 254 27.33 -3.27 0.65
C TYR A 254 27.21 -1.74 0.49
N TYR A 255 26.22 -1.26 -0.25
CA TYR A 255 25.87 0.17 -0.26
C TYR A 255 25.20 0.53 1.07
N PHE A 256 25.96 1.15 1.96
CA PHE A 256 25.51 1.52 3.32
C PHE A 256 24.56 2.73 3.34
N ASP A 257 24.45 3.46 2.25
CA ASP A 257 23.49 4.55 2.05
C ASP A 257 22.09 4.05 1.60
N SER A 258 21.92 2.75 1.48
CA SER A 258 20.64 2.14 1.12
C SER A 258 20.04 1.37 2.29
N VAL A 259 18.74 1.55 2.52
CA VAL A 259 17.99 0.82 3.53
C VAL A 259 17.97 -0.67 3.21
N LYS A 260 18.26 -1.49 4.22
CA LYS A 260 18.13 -2.94 4.12
C LYS A 260 16.69 -3.35 4.33
N PRO A 261 16.15 -4.32 3.56
CA PRO A 261 14.83 -4.86 3.82
C PRO A 261 14.80 -5.60 5.15
N LEU A 262 13.61 -5.63 5.78
CA LEU A 262 13.36 -6.48 6.94
C LEU A 262 13.39 -7.95 6.56
N VAL A 263 12.78 -8.28 5.41
CA VAL A 263 12.74 -9.64 4.89
C VAL A 263 12.59 -9.65 3.37
N ASN A 264 13.20 -10.64 2.73
CA ASN A 264 12.97 -11.00 1.34
C ASN A 264 11.89 -12.07 1.29
N VAL A 265 10.79 -11.80 0.59
CA VAL A 265 9.62 -12.70 0.54
C VAL A 265 9.53 -13.52 -0.75
N GLY A 266 10.54 -13.43 -1.60
CA GLY A 266 10.61 -14.21 -2.82
C GLY A 266 10.18 -13.46 -4.06
N ARG A 267 9.67 -14.17 -5.06
CA ARG A 267 9.22 -13.61 -6.33
C ARG A 267 7.78 -13.14 -6.22
N GLY A 268 7.49 -11.96 -6.75
CA GLY A 268 6.12 -11.45 -6.83
C GLY A 268 6.02 -9.94 -6.86
N SER A 269 4.78 -9.49 -7.03
CA SER A 269 4.39 -8.09 -7.06
C SER A 269 3.25 -7.89 -6.04
N PRO A 270 3.57 -7.78 -4.74
CA PRO A 270 2.56 -7.60 -3.71
C PRO A 270 1.89 -6.23 -3.86
N THR A 271 0.60 -6.17 -3.59
CA THR A 271 -0.19 -4.95 -3.75
C THR A 271 -0.54 -4.30 -2.42
N GLY A 272 -1.25 -4.99 -1.53
CA GLY A 272 -1.70 -4.44 -0.27
C GLY A 272 -0.68 -4.58 0.86
N VAL A 273 -0.59 -3.56 1.71
CA VAL A 273 0.09 -3.60 3.00
C VAL A 273 -0.84 -3.02 4.05
N MET A 274 -1.01 -3.74 5.13
CA MET A 274 -1.81 -3.27 6.27
C MET A 274 -1.11 -3.63 7.57
N VAL A 275 -1.14 -2.71 8.51
CA VAL A 275 -0.78 -2.98 9.90
C VAL A 275 -2.07 -3.24 10.69
N TYR A 276 -2.14 -4.40 11.35
CA TYR A 276 -3.33 -4.77 12.10
C TYR A 276 -3.45 -3.96 13.41
N ARG A 277 -4.43 -3.06 13.47
CA ARG A 277 -4.71 -2.19 14.63
C ARG A 277 -6.06 -2.43 15.28
N ASN A 278 -6.81 -3.41 14.81
CA ASN A 278 -8.11 -3.75 15.37
C ASN A 278 -7.97 -4.73 16.56
N THR A 279 -9.07 -4.97 17.26
CA THR A 279 -9.14 -5.84 18.46
C THR A 279 -9.80 -7.20 18.20
N ALA A 280 -10.27 -7.47 16.97
CA ALA A 280 -10.93 -8.73 16.62
C ALA A 280 -9.99 -9.95 16.71
N PHE A 281 -8.70 -9.75 16.40
CA PHE A 281 -7.69 -10.81 16.54
C PHE A 281 -6.97 -10.72 17.89
N PRO A 282 -6.38 -11.83 18.37
CA PRO A 282 -5.60 -11.85 19.60
C PRO A 282 -4.50 -10.79 19.64
N LYS A 283 -4.16 -10.32 20.84
CA LYS A 283 -3.23 -9.22 21.07
C LYS A 283 -1.86 -9.40 20.38
N TYR A 284 -1.38 -10.61 20.19
CA TYR A 284 -0.09 -10.85 19.52
C TYR A 284 -0.09 -10.55 18.01
N TYR A 285 -1.27 -10.30 17.41
CA TYR A 285 -1.36 -9.77 16.04
C TYR A 285 -1.35 -8.24 15.99
N HIS A 286 -1.47 -7.55 17.12
CA HIS A 286 -1.47 -6.10 17.11
C HIS A 286 -0.12 -5.58 16.59
N ASP A 287 -0.17 -4.59 15.70
CA ASP A 287 0.98 -4.04 14.96
C ASP A 287 1.71 -5.06 14.06
N ALA A 288 1.14 -6.23 13.78
CA ALA A 288 1.62 -7.11 12.74
C ALA A 288 1.38 -6.49 11.35
N VAL A 289 2.35 -6.67 10.46
CA VAL A 289 2.31 -6.20 9.05
C VAL A 289 1.94 -7.35 8.15
#